data_256140360c2f8fdd92329ac702cc4a0a
#
_entry.id   256140360c2f8fdd92329ac702cc4a0a
#
_cell.length_a   1.000
_cell.length_b   1.000
_cell.length_c   1.000
_cell.angle_alpha   90.00
_cell.angle_beta   90.00
_cell.angle_gamma   90.00
#
_symmetry.space_group_name_H-M   'P 1'
#
loop_
_entity.id
_entity.type
_entity.pdbx_description
1 polymer ?
#
loop_
_entity_poly.entity_id
_entity_poly.type
_entity_poly.pdbx_seq_one_letter_code
_entity_poly.pdbx_strand_id
1 'polypeptide(L)'
;LVLEPGRALVDPAMQLVCTVVAVKNIPGKGRAIILDGGRNLLSPACRRTPRPLSMIDTGHVDQTAQPPSSYSPAAVFGPLCMPEDIISEATLLPPLAPGDLLLVQEAGAYTVTQSMPFVRPGAGVVLIGPDGPVLIRRRETDEDLFVRDLLPSYLERP
;
A
#
# COMPACT_ATOMS: atom_id res chain seq x y z
N LEU A 1 -19.66 -31.06 6.80
CA LEU A 1 -19.16 -29.72 6.89
C LEU A 1 -18.53 -29.31 5.55
N VAL A 2 -19.02 -28.24 4.94
CA VAL A 2 -18.43 -27.65 3.74
C VAL A 2 -17.77 -26.33 4.14
N LEU A 3 -16.51 -26.11 3.73
CA LEU A 3 -15.75 -24.89 3.98
C LEU A 3 -15.38 -24.27 2.62
N GLU A 4 -15.51 -22.96 2.51
CA GLU A 4 -15.14 -22.17 1.33
C GLU A 4 -14.03 -21.15 1.69
N PRO A 5 -12.82 -21.62 2.06
CA PRO A 5 -11.75 -20.75 2.48
C PRO A 5 -11.19 -19.98 1.27
N GLY A 6 -11.32 -18.68 1.27
CA GLY A 6 -10.72 -17.79 0.26
C GLY A 6 -9.53 -17.05 0.85
N ARG A 7 -9.83 -16.00 1.59
CA ARG A 7 -8.84 -15.09 2.19
C ARG A 7 -7.79 -15.80 3.02
N ALA A 8 -8.21 -16.74 3.88
CA ALA A 8 -7.31 -17.45 4.79
C ALA A 8 -6.16 -18.21 4.08
N LEU A 9 -6.35 -18.56 2.81
CA LEU A 9 -5.34 -19.28 2.02
C LEU A 9 -4.36 -18.33 1.32
N VAL A 10 -4.81 -17.16 0.88
CA VAL A 10 -4.04 -16.33 -0.05
C VAL A 10 -3.61 -14.99 0.52
N ASP A 11 -4.22 -14.52 1.62
CA ASP A 11 -3.83 -13.23 2.23
C ASP A 11 -2.33 -13.18 2.59
N PRO A 12 -1.75 -14.19 3.26
CA PRO A 12 -0.34 -14.18 3.63
C PRO A 12 0.63 -14.29 2.45
N ALA A 13 0.13 -14.69 1.27
CA ALA A 13 0.99 -14.92 0.11
C ALA A 13 1.50 -13.63 -0.56
N MET A 14 0.94 -12.47 -0.21
CA MET A 14 1.35 -11.20 -0.80
C MET A 14 1.44 -10.11 0.26
N GLN A 15 2.35 -9.20 0.01
CA GLN A 15 2.57 -8.00 0.82
C GLN A 15 2.65 -6.78 -0.10
N LEU A 16 2.20 -5.62 0.38
CA LEU A 16 2.33 -4.36 -0.34
C LEU A 16 3.44 -3.53 0.28
N VAL A 17 4.44 -3.18 -0.51
CA VAL A 17 5.50 -2.25 -0.13
C VAL A 17 5.10 -0.85 -0.53
N CYS A 18 5.13 0.08 0.41
CA CYS A 18 4.84 1.49 0.19
C CYS A 18 5.98 2.36 0.71
N THR A 19 6.19 3.49 0.05
CA THR A 19 7.12 4.51 0.50
C THR A 19 6.39 5.52 1.38
N VAL A 20 7.02 5.93 2.47
CA VAL A 20 6.56 7.06 3.29
C VAL A 20 6.78 8.36 2.51
N VAL A 21 5.70 9.05 2.19
CA VAL A 21 5.73 10.34 1.48
C VAL A 21 5.84 11.50 2.46
N ALA A 22 5.15 11.41 3.60
CA ALA A 22 5.17 12.44 4.61
C ALA A 22 4.88 11.89 6.00
N VAL A 23 5.46 12.54 7.00
CA VAL A 23 5.15 12.35 8.42
C VAL A 23 4.69 13.69 8.98
N LYS A 24 3.54 13.70 9.64
CA LYS A 24 2.93 14.92 10.20
C LYS A 24 2.51 14.69 11.65
N ASN A 25 2.58 15.72 12.46
CA ASN A 25 1.91 15.76 13.75
C ASN A 25 0.66 16.63 13.64
N ILE A 26 -0.50 16.02 13.84
CA ILE A 26 -1.79 16.70 13.74
C ILE A 26 -2.21 17.10 15.15
N PRO A 27 -2.41 18.39 15.45
CA PRO A 27 -2.85 18.84 16.76
C PRO A 27 -4.11 18.11 17.23
N GLY A 28 -4.05 17.53 18.42
CA GLY A 28 -5.17 16.76 19.03
C GLY A 28 -5.42 15.37 18.42
N LYS A 29 -4.71 14.98 17.33
CA LYS A 29 -4.87 13.67 16.69
C LYS A 29 -3.59 12.81 16.70
N GLY A 30 -2.44 13.40 16.96
CA GLY A 30 -1.17 12.69 17.04
C GLY A 30 -0.44 12.54 15.70
N ARG A 31 0.41 11.53 15.61
CA ARG A 31 1.28 11.28 14.45
C ARG A 31 0.50 10.66 13.29
N ALA A 32 0.66 11.23 12.10
CA ALA A 32 0.10 10.73 10.84
C ALA A 32 1.21 10.44 9.85
N ILE A 33 1.14 9.29 9.20
CA ILE A 33 2.07 8.82 8.18
C ILE A 33 1.29 8.70 6.88
N ILE A 34 1.80 9.29 5.80
CA ILE A 34 1.20 9.26 4.48
C ILE A 34 2.08 8.43 3.57
N LEU A 35 1.49 7.42 2.94
CA LEU A 35 2.16 6.50 2.01
C LEU A 35 1.89 6.88 0.55
N ASP A 36 2.68 6.35 -0.37
CA ASP A 36 2.48 6.45 -1.82
C ASP A 36 1.45 5.45 -2.37
N GLY A 37 1.05 4.46 -1.58
CA GLY A 37 -0.01 3.50 -1.86
C GLY A 37 -1.10 3.51 -0.81
N GLY A 38 -2.34 3.23 -1.21
CA GLY A 38 -3.49 3.29 -0.33
C GLY A 38 -4.63 2.37 -0.79
N ARG A 39 -5.83 2.84 -0.61
CA ARG A 39 -7.07 2.10 -0.92
C ARG A 39 -7.19 1.68 -2.38
N ASN A 40 -6.55 2.38 -3.29
CA ASN A 40 -6.51 2.00 -4.70
C ASN A 40 -5.74 0.70 -4.95
N LEU A 41 -4.83 0.34 -4.05
CA LEU A 41 -3.98 -0.85 -4.13
C LEU A 41 -4.35 -1.95 -3.14
N LEU A 42 -5.24 -1.67 -2.18
CA LEU A 42 -5.65 -2.60 -1.14
C LEU A 42 -7.13 -2.99 -1.30
N SER A 43 -7.43 -4.25 -1.07
CA SER A 43 -8.81 -4.73 -1.09
C SER A 43 -9.70 -3.91 -0.13
N PRO A 44 -10.94 -3.57 -0.53
CA PRO A 44 -11.92 -2.94 0.36
C PRO A 44 -12.16 -3.70 1.68
N ALA A 45 -11.90 -4.99 1.71
CA ALA A 45 -12.02 -5.78 2.93
C ALA A 45 -10.96 -5.43 3.99
N CYS A 46 -9.85 -4.77 3.61
CA CYS A 46 -8.88 -4.23 4.56
C CYS A 46 -9.46 -3.16 5.48
N ARG A 47 -10.62 -2.61 5.16
CA ARG A 47 -11.36 -1.67 6.00
C ARG A 47 -11.82 -2.28 7.34
N ARG A 48 -12.19 -3.56 7.32
CA ARG A 48 -12.77 -4.24 8.48
C ARG A 48 -11.72 -4.94 9.35
N THR A 49 -10.56 -5.21 8.78
CA THR A 49 -9.48 -5.91 9.48
C THR A 49 -8.20 -5.10 9.28
N PRO A 50 -7.71 -4.42 10.30
CA PRO A 50 -6.42 -3.74 10.23
C PRO A 50 -5.34 -4.72 9.78
N ARG A 51 -4.48 -4.29 8.86
CA ARG A 51 -3.36 -5.10 8.38
C ARG A 51 -2.14 -4.85 9.25
N PRO A 52 -1.37 -5.88 9.58
CA PRO A 52 -0.10 -5.68 10.24
C PRO A 52 0.81 -4.80 9.36
N LEU A 53 1.46 -3.85 9.99
CA LEU A 53 2.40 -2.94 9.35
C LEU A 53 3.77 -3.16 9.97
N SER A 54 4.78 -3.24 9.13
CA SER A 54 6.17 -3.30 9.56
C SER A 54 7.04 -2.42 8.66
N MET A 55 8.09 -1.86 9.23
CA MET A 55 9.09 -1.14 8.47
C MET A 55 10.03 -2.13 7.80
N ILE A 56 10.48 -1.81 6.58
CA ILE A 56 11.54 -2.55 5.90
C ILE A 56 12.86 -1.88 6.26
N ASP A 57 13.79 -2.65 6.81
CA ASP A 57 15.15 -2.19 7.03
C ASP A 57 15.88 -2.09 5.70
N THR A 58 16.17 -0.87 5.28
CA THR A 58 16.94 -0.58 4.07
C THR A 58 18.42 -0.32 4.37
N GLY A 59 18.82 -0.51 5.63
CA GLY A 59 20.19 -0.20 6.09
C GLY A 59 20.47 1.30 6.25
N HIS A 60 19.48 2.16 5.99
CA HIS A 60 19.63 3.61 6.21
C HIS A 60 19.36 4.03 7.66
N VAL A 61 18.60 3.22 8.38
CA VAL A 61 18.37 3.40 9.82
C VAL A 61 18.66 2.07 10.50
N ASP A 62 19.60 2.09 11.43
CA ASP A 62 19.88 0.91 12.27
C ASP A 62 18.67 0.62 13.18
N GLN A 63 17.77 -0.25 12.72
CA GLN A 63 16.56 -0.63 13.44
C GLN A 63 16.86 -1.52 14.64
N THR A 64 17.99 -2.22 14.63
CA THR A 64 18.43 -3.03 15.77
C THR A 64 18.83 -2.13 16.95
N ALA A 65 19.14 -0.87 16.67
CA ALA A 65 19.52 0.14 17.65
C ALA A 65 18.32 0.95 18.20
N GLN A 66 17.12 0.82 17.63
CA GLN A 66 15.95 1.56 18.13
C GLN A 66 15.24 0.77 19.25
N PRO A 67 15.26 1.27 20.50
CA PRO A 67 14.59 0.58 21.59
C PRO A 67 13.07 0.58 21.36
N PRO A 68 12.35 -0.45 21.81
CA PRO A 68 10.88 -0.49 21.77
C PRO A 68 10.20 0.76 22.35
N SER A 69 10.86 1.46 23.26
CA SER A 69 10.42 2.72 23.84
C SER A 69 10.34 3.90 22.85
N SER A 70 10.94 3.78 21.67
CA SER A 70 10.83 4.80 20.59
C SER A 70 9.58 4.65 19.74
N TYR A 71 8.89 3.51 19.82
CA TYR A 71 7.66 3.26 19.08
C TYR A 71 6.51 4.10 19.66
N SER A 72 5.78 4.74 18.77
CA SER A 72 4.61 5.53 19.17
C SER A 72 3.43 5.28 18.24
N PRO A 73 2.19 5.44 18.74
CA PRO A 73 1.01 5.31 17.90
C PRO A 73 1.04 6.30 16.72
N ALA A 74 0.64 5.80 15.55
CA ALA A 74 0.47 6.61 14.35
C ALA A 74 -0.75 6.15 13.56
N ALA A 75 -1.47 7.10 12.97
CA ALA A 75 -2.44 6.81 11.93
C ALA A 75 -1.70 6.74 10.58
N VAL A 76 -2.07 5.78 9.73
CA VAL A 76 -1.44 5.56 8.43
C VAL A 76 -2.48 5.75 7.33
N PHE A 77 -2.18 6.63 6.41
CA PHE A 77 -3.04 7.05 5.31
C PHE A 77 -2.40 6.73 3.96
N GLY A 78 -3.23 6.47 2.97
CA GLY A 78 -2.81 6.48 1.57
C GLY A 78 -2.75 7.89 0.96
N PRO A 79 -2.46 7.99 -0.35
CA PRO A 79 -2.27 9.27 -1.03
C PRO A 79 -3.55 9.86 -1.61
N LEU A 80 -4.70 9.21 -1.44
CA LEU A 80 -5.92 9.58 -2.13
C LEU A 80 -6.68 10.69 -1.41
N CYS A 81 -7.41 11.50 -2.15
CA CYS A 81 -8.31 12.54 -1.62
C CYS A 81 -9.65 11.97 -1.12
N MET A 82 -9.60 10.80 -0.47
CA MET A 82 -10.77 10.09 0.05
C MET A 82 -10.69 9.99 1.57
N PRO A 83 -11.77 10.34 2.31
CA PRO A 83 -11.78 10.17 3.76
C PRO A 83 -11.53 8.73 4.23
N GLU A 84 -11.85 7.76 3.37
CA GLU A 84 -11.68 6.35 3.63
C GLU A 84 -10.26 5.82 3.34
N ASP A 85 -9.36 6.63 2.81
CA ASP A 85 -8.00 6.20 2.48
C ASP A 85 -7.13 6.09 3.74
N ILE A 86 -7.66 5.38 4.72
CA ILE A 86 -7.03 5.05 5.99
C ILE A 86 -6.61 3.58 5.94
N ILE A 87 -5.33 3.32 6.07
CA ILE A 87 -4.76 1.96 6.12
C ILE A 87 -4.82 1.45 7.55
N SER A 88 -4.48 2.30 8.53
CA SER A 88 -4.60 2.01 9.95
C SER A 88 -4.93 3.29 10.72
N GLU A 89 -5.90 3.23 11.63
CA GLU A 89 -6.25 4.36 12.49
C GLU A 89 -5.24 4.56 13.62
N ALA A 90 -4.64 3.48 14.11
CA ALA A 90 -3.60 3.51 15.12
C ALA A 90 -2.75 2.24 15.05
N THR A 91 -1.47 2.40 14.87
CA THR A 91 -0.48 1.33 14.92
C THR A 91 0.80 1.83 15.56
N LEU A 92 1.50 0.95 16.28
CA LEU A 92 2.79 1.29 16.87
C LEU A 92 3.87 1.19 15.79
N LEU A 93 4.51 2.30 15.50
CA LEU A 93 5.59 2.37 14.52
C LEU A 93 6.78 3.13 15.10
N PRO A 94 8.02 2.76 14.68
CA PRO A 94 9.21 3.51 15.03
C PRO A 94 9.16 4.94 14.47
N PRO A 95 10.10 5.81 14.84
CA PRO A 95 10.32 7.04 14.08
C PRO A 95 10.53 6.73 12.60
N LEU A 96 9.81 7.46 11.74
CA LEU A 96 9.86 7.32 10.29
C LEU A 96 10.12 8.68 9.66
N ALA A 97 10.77 8.66 8.49
CA ALA A 97 11.01 9.81 7.65
C ALA A 97 10.49 9.57 6.22
N PRO A 98 10.27 10.62 5.44
CA PRO A 98 10.01 10.48 4.00
C PRO A 98 11.14 9.69 3.32
N GLY A 99 10.75 8.71 2.50
CA GLY A 99 11.66 7.76 1.85
C GLY A 99 11.77 6.41 2.54
N ASP A 100 11.37 6.28 3.80
CA ASP A 100 11.31 4.97 4.47
C ASP A 100 10.28 4.06 3.82
N LEU A 101 10.49 2.75 3.93
CA LEU A 101 9.59 1.76 3.37
C LEU A 101 8.77 1.09 4.47
N LEU A 102 7.45 1.05 4.25
CA LEU A 102 6.50 0.30 5.04
C LEU A 102 5.95 -0.89 4.26
N LEU A 103 5.82 -2.01 4.95
CA LEU A 103 5.24 -3.23 4.47
C LEU A 103 3.82 -3.36 5.04
N VAL A 104 2.83 -3.43 4.17
CA VAL A 104 1.46 -3.81 4.53
C VAL A 104 1.34 -5.31 4.30
N GLN A 105 1.24 -6.07 5.37
CA GLN A 105 1.18 -7.52 5.33
C GLN A 105 -0.21 -8.02 4.93
N GLU A 106 -0.31 -9.31 4.62
CA GLU A 106 -1.58 -9.99 4.31
C GLU A 106 -2.38 -9.29 3.19
N ALA A 107 -1.72 -8.92 2.11
CA ALA A 107 -2.31 -8.22 0.98
C ALA A 107 -2.65 -9.13 -0.20
N GLY A 108 -2.74 -10.46 -0.02
CA GLY A 108 -2.93 -11.39 -1.13
C GLY A 108 -4.36 -11.49 -1.63
N ALA A 109 -5.35 -11.49 -0.73
CA ALA A 109 -6.73 -11.69 -1.13
C ALA A 109 -7.35 -10.42 -1.73
N TYR A 110 -7.81 -10.55 -2.97
CA TYR A 110 -8.56 -9.52 -3.72
C TYR A 110 -7.78 -8.25 -4.05
N THR A 111 -6.59 -8.06 -3.55
CA THR A 111 -5.84 -6.81 -3.68
C THR A 111 -5.57 -6.45 -5.14
N VAL A 112 -5.03 -7.38 -5.92
CA VAL A 112 -4.76 -7.13 -7.34
C VAL A 112 -6.04 -7.07 -8.18
N THR A 113 -7.02 -7.92 -7.87
CA THR A 113 -8.25 -8.05 -8.68
C THR A 113 -9.28 -6.95 -8.39
N GLN A 114 -9.21 -6.31 -7.23
CA GLN A 114 -10.09 -5.22 -6.83
C GLN A 114 -9.36 -3.88 -6.72
N SER A 115 -8.12 -3.82 -7.22
CA SER A 115 -7.43 -2.54 -7.34
C SER A 115 -8.19 -1.61 -8.28
N MET A 116 -8.22 -0.33 -7.94
CA MET A 116 -8.87 0.68 -8.76
C MET A 116 -7.86 1.74 -9.19
N PRO A 117 -7.83 2.10 -10.47
CA PRO A 117 -6.93 3.13 -10.98
C PRO A 117 -7.48 4.54 -10.68
N PHE A 118 -7.71 4.83 -9.41
CA PHE A 118 -8.17 6.13 -8.97
C PHE A 118 -6.99 7.01 -8.60
N VAL A 119 -6.81 8.11 -9.32
CA VAL A 119 -5.74 9.11 -9.14
C VAL A 119 -4.35 8.59 -9.51
N ARG A 120 -4.09 7.30 -9.34
CA ARG A 120 -2.78 6.69 -9.59
C ARG A 120 -2.90 5.34 -10.30
N PRO A 121 -1.97 5.03 -11.20
CA PRO A 121 -1.87 3.71 -11.83
C PRO A 121 -1.60 2.61 -10.80
N GLY A 122 -1.94 1.38 -11.18
CA GLY A 122 -1.71 0.18 -10.38
C GLY A 122 -0.23 -0.15 -10.19
N ALA A 123 0.09 -0.78 -9.07
CA ALA A 123 1.45 -1.17 -8.73
C ALA A 123 1.94 -2.38 -9.56
N GLY A 124 3.25 -2.50 -9.70
CA GLY A 124 3.89 -3.71 -10.19
C GLY A 124 3.80 -4.85 -9.19
N VAL A 125 3.95 -6.09 -9.67
CA VAL A 125 3.99 -7.29 -8.82
C VAL A 125 5.28 -8.06 -9.09
N VAL A 126 5.99 -8.37 -8.01
CA VAL A 126 7.24 -9.13 -8.03
C VAL A 126 7.01 -10.46 -7.31
N LEU A 127 7.34 -11.56 -7.95
CA LEU A 127 7.39 -12.87 -7.33
C LEU A 127 8.77 -13.07 -6.70
N ILE A 128 8.80 -13.45 -5.44
CA ILE A 128 10.02 -13.88 -4.77
C ILE A 128 10.12 -15.40 -4.91
N GLY A 129 10.96 -15.85 -5.83
CA GLY A 129 11.19 -17.26 -6.11
C GLY A 129 12.53 -17.75 -5.53
N PRO A 130 12.84 -19.06 -5.71
CA PRO A 130 14.09 -19.64 -5.23
C PRO A 130 15.33 -19.02 -5.89
N ASP A 131 15.20 -18.56 -7.12
CA ASP A 131 16.30 -17.94 -7.89
C ASP A 131 16.31 -16.40 -7.76
N GLY A 132 15.52 -15.85 -6.86
CA GLY A 132 15.42 -14.42 -6.60
C GLY A 132 14.12 -13.76 -7.09
N PRO A 133 14.06 -12.43 -7.06
CA PRO A 133 12.87 -11.68 -7.43
C PRO A 133 12.65 -11.65 -8.96
N VAL A 134 11.41 -11.90 -9.38
CA VAL A 134 10.99 -11.84 -10.79
C VAL A 134 9.79 -10.92 -10.94
N LEU A 135 9.86 -9.96 -11.86
CA LEU A 135 8.73 -9.10 -12.18
C LEU A 135 7.68 -9.93 -12.96
N ILE A 136 6.50 -10.16 -12.37
CA ILE A 136 5.40 -10.91 -13.00
C ILE A 136 4.25 -10.02 -13.46
N ARG A 137 4.21 -8.76 -13.01
CA ARG A 137 3.31 -7.73 -13.52
C ARG A 137 4.06 -6.40 -13.50
N ARG A 138 4.17 -5.72 -14.64
CA ARG A 138 4.71 -4.37 -14.65
C ARG A 138 3.75 -3.38 -13.98
N ARG A 139 4.27 -2.26 -13.53
CA ARG A 139 3.44 -1.14 -13.10
C ARG A 139 2.59 -0.63 -14.28
N GLU A 140 1.36 -0.24 -14.01
CA GLU A 140 0.54 0.48 -14.98
C GLU A 140 1.14 1.85 -15.28
N THR A 141 0.97 2.29 -16.51
CA THR A 141 1.27 3.65 -16.98
C THR A 141 -0.02 4.43 -17.13
N ASP A 142 0.07 5.73 -17.38
CA ASP A 142 -1.11 6.54 -17.63
C ASP A 142 -1.83 6.09 -18.92
N GLU A 143 -1.09 5.62 -19.92
CA GLU A 143 -1.66 5.09 -21.16
C GLU A 143 -2.51 3.84 -20.91
N ASP A 144 -2.14 2.99 -19.96
CA ASP A 144 -2.92 1.80 -19.62
C ASP A 144 -4.30 2.16 -19.08
N LEU A 145 -4.44 3.31 -18.44
CA LEU A 145 -5.71 3.79 -17.89
C LEU A 145 -6.70 4.15 -18.99
N PHE A 146 -6.19 4.64 -20.12
CA PHE A 146 -6.99 5.16 -21.24
C PHE A 146 -7.04 4.21 -22.44
N VAL A 147 -6.44 3.02 -22.37
CA VAL A 147 -6.33 2.08 -23.50
C VAL A 147 -7.70 1.67 -24.09
N ARG A 148 -8.78 1.81 -23.34
CA ARG A 148 -10.14 1.49 -23.80
C ARG A 148 -10.94 2.71 -24.24
N ASP A 149 -10.38 3.91 -24.09
CA ASP A 149 -11.07 5.13 -24.45
C ASP A 149 -10.90 5.40 -25.95
N LEU A 150 -11.98 5.76 -26.60
CA LEU A 150 -12.00 6.10 -28.00
C LEU A 150 -12.15 7.62 -28.14
N LEU A 151 -11.17 8.26 -28.77
CA LEU A 151 -11.23 9.69 -29.07
C LEU A 151 -12.08 9.89 -30.33
N PRO A 152 -13.24 10.60 -30.26
CA PRO A 152 -14.00 10.95 -31.43
C PRO A 152 -13.18 11.86 -32.37
N SER A 153 -13.34 11.67 -33.69
CA SER A 153 -12.55 12.39 -34.71
C SER A 153 -12.65 13.91 -34.61
N TYR A 154 -13.78 14.46 -34.11
CA TYR A 154 -13.95 15.91 -33.91
C TYR A 154 -13.13 16.49 -32.75
N LEU A 155 -12.57 15.63 -31.88
CA LEU A 155 -11.64 16.01 -30.80
C LEU A 155 -10.18 15.77 -31.16
N GLU A 156 -9.91 15.09 -32.26
CA GLU A 156 -8.55 14.98 -32.79
C GLU A 156 -8.10 16.38 -33.22
N ARG A 157 -7.07 16.90 -32.57
CA ARG A 157 -6.51 18.19 -32.97
C ARG A 157 -5.85 18.07 -34.32
N PRO A 158 -6.04 19.06 -35.22
CA PRO A 158 -5.31 19.10 -36.49
C PRO A 158 -3.80 19.25 -36.25
#